data_1f093211cfc37d9b6db7ee6a0b9085aa
#
_entry.id   1f093211cfc37d9b6db7ee6a0b9085aa
#
_cell.length_a   1.000
_cell.length_b   1.000
_cell.length_c   1.000
_cell.angle_alpha   90.00
_cell.angle_beta   90.00
_cell.angle_gamma   90.00
#
_symmetry.space_group_name_H-M   'P 1'
#
loop_
_entity.id
_entity.type
_entity.pdbx_description
1 polymer ?
#
loop_
_entity_poly.entity_id
_entity_poly.type
_entity_poly.pdbx_seq_one_letter_code
_entity_poly.pdbx_strand_id
1 'polypeptide(L)'
;MKINFLWTACLIAITGCDSPQNHHSRIESGETKTEKQLENLNFYGTYEGILPAADCEGIRTALTLNNDNTYVLRSEYIGEKDAIFESKGSYHFINGRLMELAQPSSNEKSYYKILDGSKVMLSDKEGTVNQGVLAEYYILKKK
;
A
#
# COMPACT_ATOMS: atom_id res chain seq x y z
N MET A 1 -47.95 32.17 -47.52
CA MET A 1 -47.44 33.52 -47.74
C MET A 1 -45.93 33.45 -47.77
N LYS A 2 -45.36 33.76 -48.91
CA LYS A 2 -43.94 33.69 -49.29
C LYS A 2 -43.12 34.65 -48.44
N ILE A 3 -41.85 34.32 -48.11
CA ILE A 3 -40.68 35.16 -48.37
C ILE A 3 -39.43 34.29 -48.28
N ASN A 4 -38.77 34.13 -49.42
CA ASN A 4 -37.40 33.74 -49.58
C ASN A 4 -36.47 34.85 -49.11
N PHE A 5 -35.37 34.51 -48.50
CA PHE A 5 -34.15 35.31 -48.65
C PHE A 5 -32.92 34.41 -48.74
N LEU A 6 -32.43 34.37 -49.96
CA LEU A 6 -31.06 33.97 -50.32
C LEU A 6 -30.05 35.03 -49.85
N TRP A 7 -28.86 34.63 -49.56
CA TRP A 7 -27.53 35.22 -49.85
C TRP A 7 -26.64 35.06 -48.64
N THR A 8 -25.39 34.71 -48.67
CA THR A 8 -24.36 34.69 -49.70
C THR A 8 -23.20 33.84 -49.19
N ALA A 9 -22.52 33.14 -50.07
CA ALA A 9 -21.27 32.46 -49.86
C ALA A 9 -20.15 33.43 -49.42
N CYS A 10 -19.32 33.00 -48.48
CA CYS A 10 -18.00 33.52 -48.29
C CYS A 10 -17.04 32.35 -48.09
N LEU A 11 -16.42 31.96 -49.17
CA LEU A 11 -15.24 31.09 -49.18
C LEU A 11 -14.08 31.91 -48.56
N ILE A 12 -13.54 31.45 -47.44
CA ILE A 12 -12.19 31.78 -47.05
C ILE A 12 -11.45 30.45 -46.88
N ALA A 13 -10.67 30.10 -47.86
CA ALA A 13 -9.66 29.06 -47.75
C ALA A 13 -8.50 29.59 -46.94
N ILE A 14 -8.34 29.02 -45.76
CA ILE A 14 -7.10 29.17 -45.02
C ILE A 14 -6.45 27.78 -45.00
N THR A 15 -5.45 27.61 -45.84
CA THR A 15 -4.49 26.52 -45.82
C THR A 15 -3.63 26.69 -44.56
N GLY A 16 -4.04 26.06 -43.46
CA GLY A 16 -3.19 25.85 -42.29
C GLY A 16 -2.70 24.42 -42.29
N CYS A 17 -1.44 24.19 -42.64
CA CYS A 17 -0.75 22.97 -42.33
C CYS A 17 -0.66 22.86 -40.82
N ASP A 18 -1.57 22.08 -40.23
CA ASP A 18 -1.41 21.63 -38.84
C ASP A 18 -0.97 20.18 -38.90
N SER A 19 0.28 19.97 -38.53
CA SER A 19 0.84 18.67 -38.27
C SER A 19 0.05 17.97 -37.19
N PRO A 20 -0.33 16.71 -37.34
CA PRO A 20 -0.89 15.97 -36.22
C PRO A 20 0.20 15.77 -35.16
N GLN A 21 0.19 16.61 -34.15
CA GLN A 21 0.88 16.30 -32.91
C GLN A 21 0.18 15.09 -32.33
N ASN A 22 0.86 13.99 -32.48
CA ASN A 22 0.57 12.73 -31.84
C ASN A 22 0.72 12.93 -30.34
N HIS A 23 -0.33 13.46 -29.68
CA HIS A 23 -0.47 13.37 -28.25
C HIS A 23 -0.67 11.89 -27.93
N HIS A 24 0.44 11.17 -27.90
CA HIS A 24 0.53 10.00 -27.10
C HIS A 24 0.25 10.50 -25.65
N SER A 25 -1.01 10.43 -25.27
CA SER A 25 -1.37 10.40 -23.87
C SER A 25 -0.72 9.14 -23.32
N ARG A 26 0.53 9.29 -22.92
CA ARG A 26 1.21 8.37 -22.05
C ARG A 26 0.33 8.37 -20.80
N ILE A 27 -0.46 7.32 -20.65
CA ILE A 27 -1.02 6.94 -19.37
C ILE A 27 0.23 6.65 -18.53
N GLU A 28 0.73 7.65 -17.87
CA GLU A 28 1.59 7.45 -16.73
C GLU A 28 0.69 6.76 -15.72
N SER A 29 0.78 5.42 -15.71
CA SER A 29 0.41 4.64 -14.54
C SER A 29 1.04 5.39 -13.39
N GLY A 30 0.18 5.95 -12.53
CA GLY A 30 0.60 6.73 -11.38
C GLY A 30 1.31 5.83 -10.38
N GLU A 31 2.55 5.48 -10.69
CA GLU A 31 3.53 5.07 -9.70
C GLU A 31 3.75 6.30 -8.84
N THR A 32 3.04 6.34 -7.74
CA THR A 32 3.10 7.44 -6.79
C THR A 32 4.55 7.57 -6.36
N LYS A 33 5.05 8.79 -6.25
CA LYS A 33 6.40 9.10 -5.71
C LYS A 33 6.73 8.33 -4.43
N THR A 34 5.72 7.88 -3.73
CA THR A 34 5.76 7.10 -2.49
C THR A 34 6.23 5.67 -2.72
N GLU A 35 5.77 4.98 -3.78
CA GLU A 35 6.20 3.60 -4.09
C GLU A 35 7.68 3.58 -4.44
N LYS A 36 8.15 4.52 -5.25
CA LYS A 36 9.56 4.66 -5.59
C LYS A 36 10.45 4.99 -4.38
N GLN A 37 9.91 5.67 -3.37
CA GLN A 37 10.62 5.90 -2.11
C GLN A 37 10.68 4.64 -1.24
N LEU A 38 9.67 3.77 -1.31
CA LEU A 38 9.63 2.52 -0.58
C LEU A 38 10.61 1.48 -1.17
N GLU A 39 10.70 1.40 -2.48
CA GLU A 39 11.69 0.53 -3.15
C GLU A 39 13.13 0.83 -2.69
N ASN A 40 13.45 2.11 -2.52
CA ASN A 40 14.77 2.52 -2.01
C ASN A 40 15.01 2.15 -0.53
N LEU A 41 13.96 1.87 0.23
CA LEU A 41 14.08 1.50 1.65
C LEU A 41 14.45 0.03 1.86
N ASN A 42 14.42 -0.80 0.80
CA ASN A 42 14.65 -2.25 0.91
C ASN A 42 13.89 -2.89 2.09
N PHE A 43 12.58 -2.63 2.11
CA PHE A 43 11.70 -3.08 3.22
C PHE A 43 11.36 -4.57 3.17
N TYR A 44 11.71 -5.29 2.13
CA TYR A 44 11.50 -6.74 2.03
C TYR A 44 12.33 -7.50 3.05
N GLY A 45 11.78 -8.60 3.56
CA GLY A 45 12.45 -9.45 4.52
C GLY A 45 11.61 -9.79 5.74
N THR A 46 12.22 -10.39 6.75
CA THR A 46 11.53 -10.83 7.97
C THR A 46 11.73 -9.83 9.09
N TYR A 47 10.64 -9.44 9.74
CA TYR A 47 10.60 -8.56 10.89
C TYR A 47 10.08 -9.32 12.09
N GLU A 48 10.74 -9.20 13.22
CA GLU A 48 10.40 -9.92 14.44
C GLU A 48 10.23 -8.97 15.64
N GLY A 49 9.34 -9.34 16.54
CA GLY A 49 9.10 -8.62 17.79
C GLY A 49 8.11 -9.36 18.68
N ILE A 50 7.91 -8.83 19.89
CA ILE A 50 6.92 -9.32 20.81
C ILE A 50 5.88 -8.22 21.00
N LEU A 51 4.69 -8.46 20.45
CA LEU A 51 3.56 -7.55 20.59
C LEU A 51 2.87 -7.76 21.94
N PRO A 52 2.38 -6.69 22.58
CA PRO A 52 1.61 -6.80 23.82
C PRO A 52 0.31 -7.58 23.58
N ALA A 53 -0.07 -8.37 24.56
CA ALA A 53 -1.34 -9.08 24.62
C ALA A 53 -1.99 -8.91 25.99
N ALA A 54 -3.32 -8.98 26.04
CA ALA A 54 -4.06 -8.85 27.29
C ALA A 54 -4.09 -10.14 28.10
N ASP A 55 -4.09 -11.28 27.41
CA ASP A 55 -4.38 -12.60 28.00
C ASP A 55 -3.13 -13.50 28.12
N CYS A 56 -1.97 -13.05 27.67
CA CYS A 56 -0.72 -13.79 27.75
C CYS A 56 0.49 -12.84 27.95
N GLU A 57 1.68 -13.42 28.13
CA GLU A 57 2.91 -12.64 28.32
C GLU A 57 3.31 -11.81 27.10
N GLY A 58 2.71 -12.05 25.96
CA GLY A 58 2.92 -11.38 24.69
C GLY A 58 2.76 -12.30 23.51
N ILE A 59 2.79 -11.73 22.31
CA ILE A 59 2.69 -12.47 21.04
C ILE A 59 4.01 -12.29 20.29
N ARG A 60 4.81 -13.36 20.24
CA ARG A 60 6.01 -13.37 19.38
C ARG A 60 5.55 -13.37 17.93
N THR A 61 5.84 -12.30 17.24
CA THR A 61 5.37 -12.05 15.88
C THR A 61 6.54 -12.01 14.92
N ALA A 62 6.44 -12.78 13.83
CA ALA A 62 7.38 -12.73 12.72
C ALA A 62 6.60 -12.45 11.44
N LEU A 63 6.84 -11.29 10.83
CA LEU A 63 6.25 -10.85 9.57
C LEU A 63 7.31 -10.90 8.47
N THR A 64 7.09 -11.75 7.48
CA THR A 64 7.93 -11.80 6.28
C THR A 64 7.21 -11.12 5.13
N LEU A 65 7.86 -10.13 4.53
CA LEU A 65 7.40 -9.41 3.35
C LEU A 65 8.25 -9.83 2.15
N ASN A 66 7.62 -10.40 1.14
CA ASN A 66 8.26 -10.82 -0.09
C ASN A 66 8.16 -9.72 -1.16
N ASN A 67 9.04 -9.76 -2.14
CA ASN A 67 9.07 -8.79 -3.24
C ASN A 67 8.00 -9.02 -4.32
N ASP A 68 7.23 -10.10 -4.20
CA ASP A 68 6.08 -10.43 -5.05
C ASP A 68 4.74 -9.98 -4.44
N ASN A 69 4.77 -9.08 -3.45
CA ASN A 69 3.64 -8.59 -2.68
C ASN A 69 2.91 -9.66 -1.86
N THR A 70 3.55 -10.78 -1.57
CA THR A 70 3.04 -11.78 -0.64
C THR A 70 3.66 -11.61 0.75
N TYR A 71 2.95 -12.08 1.77
CA TYR A 71 3.45 -12.10 3.13
C TYR A 71 3.23 -13.45 3.83
N VAL A 72 4.04 -13.67 4.86
CA VAL A 72 3.81 -14.72 5.87
C VAL A 72 3.88 -14.06 7.24
N LEU A 73 2.82 -14.20 8.02
CA LEU A 73 2.74 -13.71 9.39
C LEU A 73 2.61 -14.89 10.33
N ARG A 74 3.57 -15.08 11.21
CA ARG A 74 3.57 -16.09 12.24
C ARG A 74 3.43 -15.43 13.60
N SER A 75 2.46 -15.90 14.38
CA SER A 75 2.16 -15.42 15.74
C SER A 75 2.20 -16.58 16.71
N GLU A 76 2.98 -16.44 17.78
CA GLU A 76 3.12 -17.41 18.85
C GLU A 76 2.74 -16.73 20.18
N TYR A 77 1.70 -17.21 20.81
CA TYR A 77 1.24 -16.69 22.09
C TYR A 77 2.11 -17.28 23.20
N ILE A 78 2.89 -16.43 23.86
CA ILE A 78 3.89 -16.83 24.86
C ILE A 78 3.16 -17.34 26.10
N GLY A 79 3.55 -18.53 26.56
CA GLY A 79 2.93 -19.16 27.72
C GLY A 79 1.72 -20.05 27.40
N GLU A 80 1.19 -19.98 26.18
CA GLU A 80 0.10 -20.83 25.73
C GLU A 80 0.63 -22.08 24.99
N LYS A 81 0.08 -23.23 25.33
CA LYS A 81 0.51 -24.47 24.68
C LYS A 81 -0.08 -24.57 23.28
N ASP A 82 0.76 -24.88 22.30
CA ASP A 82 0.39 -25.09 20.89
C ASP A 82 -0.33 -23.88 20.23
N ALA A 83 -0.16 -22.68 20.78
CA ALA A 83 -0.79 -21.47 20.29
C ALA A 83 0.08 -20.73 19.25
N ILE A 84 0.42 -21.45 18.18
CA ILE A 84 1.15 -20.92 17.02
C ILE A 84 0.20 -20.84 15.85
N PHE A 85 0.08 -19.63 15.28
CA PHE A 85 -0.77 -19.36 14.13
C PHE A 85 0.09 -18.82 13.00
N GLU A 86 -0.21 -19.26 11.78
CA GLU A 86 0.43 -18.74 10.58
C GLU A 86 -0.64 -18.31 9.58
N SER A 87 -0.55 -17.07 9.14
CA SER A 87 -1.37 -16.53 8.07
C SER A 87 -0.53 -16.14 6.87
N LYS A 88 -1.08 -16.33 5.68
CA LYS A 88 -0.44 -16.01 4.40
C LYS A 88 -1.43 -15.28 3.51
N GLY A 89 -0.92 -14.39 2.71
CA GLY A 89 -1.74 -13.66 1.76
C GLY A 89 -0.91 -12.66 0.96
N SER A 90 -1.59 -11.64 0.48
CA SER A 90 -0.97 -10.53 -0.23
C SER A 90 -1.03 -9.26 0.59
N TYR A 91 -0.09 -8.37 0.36
CA TYR A 91 -0.13 -7.02 0.90
C TYR A 91 -0.16 -5.99 -0.21
N HIS A 92 -0.71 -4.83 0.10
CA HIS A 92 -0.67 -3.67 -0.77
C HIS A 92 -0.59 -2.39 0.06
N PHE A 93 -0.08 -1.33 -0.53
CA PHE A 93 -0.04 -0.03 0.13
C PHE A 93 -1.34 0.71 -0.09
N ILE A 94 -1.96 1.19 1.01
CA ILE A 94 -3.17 2.01 0.98
C ILE A 94 -2.79 3.46 0.67
N ASN A 95 -1.85 3.98 1.43
CA ASN A 95 -1.29 5.30 1.24
C ASN A 95 0.12 5.36 1.81
N GLY A 96 1.02 6.05 1.13
CA GLY A 96 2.35 6.26 1.63
C GLY A 96 3.00 4.98 2.13
N ARG A 97 3.27 4.91 3.43
CA ARG A 97 3.94 3.80 4.09
C ARG A 97 2.99 2.86 4.85
N LEU A 98 1.68 3.06 4.72
CA LEU A 98 0.68 2.20 5.32
C LEU A 98 0.38 1.00 4.42
N MET A 99 0.57 -0.18 4.95
CA MET A 99 0.40 -1.45 4.27
C MET A 99 -0.78 -2.22 4.89
N GLU A 100 -1.67 -2.73 4.04
CA GLU A 100 -2.70 -3.68 4.40
C GLU A 100 -2.23 -5.10 4.03
N LEU A 101 -2.30 -6.01 4.97
CA LEU A 101 -2.13 -7.44 4.77
C LEU A 101 -3.52 -8.07 4.68
N ALA A 102 -3.84 -8.70 3.58
CA ALA A 102 -5.11 -9.38 3.36
C ALA A 102 -4.93 -10.89 3.37
N GLN A 103 -5.67 -11.58 4.24
CA GLN A 103 -5.71 -13.03 4.30
C GLN A 103 -6.93 -13.58 3.57
N PRO A 104 -6.79 -14.20 2.40
CA PRO A 104 -7.92 -14.64 1.58
C PRO A 104 -8.80 -15.71 2.25
N SER A 105 -8.22 -16.52 3.14
CA SER A 105 -8.92 -17.64 3.79
C SER A 105 -9.90 -17.22 4.88
N SER A 106 -9.66 -16.13 5.58
CA SER A 106 -10.50 -15.65 6.68
C SER A 106 -11.12 -14.27 6.42
N ASN A 107 -10.73 -13.62 5.35
CA ASN A 107 -11.10 -12.23 5.06
C ASN A 107 -10.61 -11.22 6.13
N GLU A 108 -9.68 -11.66 6.97
CA GLU A 108 -9.06 -10.81 7.98
C GLU A 108 -8.02 -9.88 7.35
N LYS A 109 -7.90 -8.71 7.95
CA LYS A 109 -6.95 -7.68 7.55
C LYS A 109 -6.15 -7.21 8.73
N SER A 110 -4.85 -7.03 8.50
CA SER A 110 -3.93 -6.42 9.45
C SER A 110 -3.21 -5.26 8.79
N TYR A 111 -2.84 -4.26 9.56
CA TYR A 111 -2.24 -3.04 9.03
C TYR A 111 -0.89 -2.78 9.69
N TYR A 112 0.08 -2.47 8.88
CA TYR A 112 1.43 -2.14 9.34
C TYR A 112 1.94 -0.90 8.63
N LYS A 113 2.64 -0.06 9.37
CA LYS A 113 3.30 1.13 8.84
C LYS A 113 4.80 0.89 8.74
N ILE A 114 5.37 1.10 7.57
CA ILE A 114 6.82 1.06 7.38
C ILE A 114 7.42 2.33 7.98
N LEU A 115 8.21 2.19 9.02
CA LEU A 115 8.93 3.30 9.65
C LEU A 115 10.20 3.63 8.86
N ASP A 116 10.96 2.60 8.56
CA ASP A 116 12.20 2.64 7.74
C ASP A 116 12.47 1.26 7.14
N GLY A 117 13.58 1.08 6.45
CA GLY A 117 13.95 -0.21 5.83
C GLY A 117 14.20 -1.35 6.82
N SER A 118 14.24 -1.07 8.12
CA SER A 118 14.55 -2.03 9.18
C SER A 118 13.43 -2.20 10.21
N LYS A 119 12.37 -1.40 10.15
CA LYS A 119 11.30 -1.38 11.16
C LYS A 119 9.92 -1.21 10.53
N VAL A 120 8.99 -2.02 11.01
CA VAL A 120 7.56 -1.86 10.74
C VAL A 120 6.80 -1.79 12.07
N MET A 121 5.68 -1.09 12.10
CA MET A 121 4.89 -0.90 13.31
C MET A 121 3.44 -1.28 13.05
N LEU A 122 2.85 -2.06 13.97
CA LEU A 122 1.43 -2.38 13.91
C LEU A 122 0.60 -1.09 13.98
N SER A 123 -0.40 -0.97 13.13
CA SER A 123 -1.28 0.19 13.05
C SER A 123 -2.74 -0.20 12.87
N ASP A 124 -3.63 0.77 12.91
CA ASP A 124 -5.01 0.62 12.44
C ASP A 124 -5.13 0.88 10.93
N LYS A 125 -6.34 0.75 10.41
CA LYS A 125 -6.63 0.96 8.98
C LYS A 125 -6.47 2.41 8.51
N GLU A 126 -6.48 3.36 9.44
CA GLU A 126 -6.22 4.78 9.20
C GLU A 126 -4.72 5.13 9.24
N GLY A 127 -3.87 4.17 9.61
CA GLY A 127 -2.45 4.37 9.78
C GLY A 127 -2.05 5.00 11.11
N THR A 128 -2.97 4.99 12.07
CA THR A 128 -2.68 5.42 13.44
C THR A 128 -1.87 4.34 14.15
N VAL A 129 -0.78 4.72 14.73
CA VAL A 129 0.10 3.82 15.49
C VAL A 129 -0.04 4.10 16.98
N ASN A 130 0.25 3.08 17.80
CA ASN A 130 0.28 3.26 19.25
C ASN A 130 1.31 4.33 19.61
N GLN A 131 0.94 5.18 20.56
CA GLN A 131 1.77 6.27 21.08
C GLN A 131 1.94 6.13 22.59
N GLY A 132 2.96 6.76 23.13
CA GLY A 132 3.28 6.72 24.54
C GLY A 132 4.31 5.65 24.89
N VAL A 133 4.36 5.27 26.16
CA VAL A 133 5.41 4.39 26.72
C VAL A 133 5.41 2.97 26.16
N LEU A 134 4.28 2.51 25.62
CA LEU A 134 4.15 1.17 25.03
C LEU A 134 4.38 1.15 23.51
N ALA A 135 4.61 2.29 22.88
CA ALA A 135 4.74 2.39 21.43
C ALA A 135 5.83 1.46 20.86
N GLU A 136 6.96 1.34 21.56
CA GLU A 136 8.09 0.52 21.13
C GLU A 136 7.77 -0.98 21.05
N TYR A 137 6.82 -1.46 21.85
CA TYR A 137 6.40 -2.87 21.84
C TYR A 137 5.57 -3.24 20.62
N TYR A 138 5.08 -2.27 19.87
CA TYR A 138 4.33 -2.48 18.63
C TYR A 138 5.22 -2.45 17.37
N ILE A 139 6.54 -2.32 17.55
CA ILE A 139 7.52 -2.27 16.47
C ILE A 139 8.14 -3.67 16.27
N LEU A 140 8.06 -4.15 15.04
CA LEU A 140 8.82 -5.31 14.58
C LEU A 140 10.10 -4.82 13.92
N LYS A 141 11.23 -5.46 14.23
CA LYS A 141 12.56 -5.11 13.72
C LYS A 141 13.02 -6.16 12.72
N LYS A 142 13.66 -5.72 11.66
CA LYS A 142 14.22 -6.61 10.64
C LYS A 142 15.31 -7.48 11.24
N LYS A 143 15.26 -8.77 10.89
CA LYS A 143 16.23 -9.77 11.31
C LYS A 143 17.55 -9.67 10.56
#